data_12fcad3daa45349515796da052d50390
#
_entry.id   12fcad3daa45349515796da052d50390
#
_cell.length_a   1.000
_cell.length_b   1.000
_cell.length_c   1.000
_cell.angle_alpha   90.00
_cell.angle_beta   90.00
_cell.angle_gamma   90.00
#
_symmetry.space_group_name_H-M   'P 1'
#
loop_
_entity.id
_entity.type
_entity.pdbx_description
1 polymer ?
#
loop_
_entity_poly.entity_id
_entity_poly.type
_entity_poly.pdbx_seq_one_letter_code
_entity_poly.pdbx_strand_id
1 'polypeptide(L)'
;MEENQNNEKINAEEIKKEAASTAQEVKEAVKNTDIKKDVNATKGFISNLFKNPVQEIETVANSSKNQFLKIAIVVLVIWLVATFIGEVIDIFQSYSYVSSLYTSFGTFLKNSVNNVLSVIKAVITPLLSLVVLSGIVYLMKKDKKKPFIQVATSIVIAKIPVVLAAVVSLLEIFGNQVYRITSPFSVFCSVISTVLLYFTMKALYGEKEDNNFIKKFAIIMGIFYIVRFVISFFGMYI
;
A
#
# COMPACT_ATOMS: atom_id res chain seq x y z
N MET A 1 27.69 -29.47 1.20
CA MET A 1 26.85 -28.87 2.25
C MET A 1 27.34 -27.50 2.71
N GLU A 2 28.63 -27.23 2.79
CA GLU A 2 29.21 -25.93 3.21
C GLU A 2 28.99 -24.78 2.22
N GLU A 3 28.95 -25.05 0.92
CA GLU A 3 28.75 -24.02 -0.12
C GLU A 3 27.34 -23.42 -0.10
N ASN A 4 26.32 -24.20 0.24
CA ASN A 4 24.93 -23.70 0.42
C ASN A 4 24.77 -22.83 1.68
N GLN A 5 25.43 -23.16 2.79
CA GLN A 5 25.37 -22.38 4.01
C GLN A 5 26.09 -21.03 3.89
N ASN A 6 27.14 -20.96 3.06
CA ASN A 6 27.85 -19.70 2.80
C ASN A 6 27.01 -18.76 1.92
N ASN A 7 26.30 -19.28 0.91
CA ASN A 7 25.42 -18.49 0.06
C ASN A 7 24.19 -17.96 0.82
N GLU A 8 23.62 -18.71 1.76
CA GLU A 8 22.51 -18.26 2.62
C GLU A 8 22.97 -17.16 3.61
N LYS A 9 24.17 -17.27 4.18
CA LYS A 9 24.71 -16.23 5.07
C LYS A 9 25.00 -14.93 4.34
N ILE A 10 25.58 -14.99 3.14
CA ILE A 10 25.86 -13.82 2.30
C ILE A 10 24.54 -13.12 1.90
N ASN A 11 23.51 -13.87 1.52
CA ASN A 11 22.18 -13.32 1.21
C ASN A 11 21.53 -12.66 2.44
N ALA A 12 21.67 -13.23 3.63
CA ALA A 12 21.08 -12.68 4.84
C ALA A 12 21.77 -11.37 5.29
N GLU A 13 23.08 -11.26 5.11
CA GLU A 13 23.82 -10.02 5.41
C GLU A 13 23.52 -8.90 4.41
N GLU A 14 23.42 -9.22 3.12
CA GLU A 14 23.01 -8.26 2.10
C GLU A 14 21.60 -7.71 2.38
N ILE A 15 20.63 -8.57 2.72
CA ILE A 15 19.26 -8.16 3.06
C ILE A 15 19.25 -7.26 4.30
N LYS A 16 20.03 -7.58 5.34
CA LYS A 16 20.15 -6.75 6.54
C LYS A 16 20.76 -5.38 6.24
N LYS A 17 21.80 -5.33 5.42
CA LYS A 17 22.46 -4.09 5.01
C LYS A 17 21.52 -3.20 4.19
N GLU A 18 20.78 -3.78 3.27
CA GLU A 18 19.80 -3.07 2.46
C GLU A 18 18.61 -2.58 3.29
N ALA A 19 18.13 -3.38 4.24
CA ALA A 19 17.08 -2.96 5.18
C ALA A 19 17.53 -1.78 6.05
N ALA A 20 18.78 -1.80 6.54
CA ALA A 20 19.35 -0.70 7.30
C ALA A 20 19.51 0.58 6.48
N SER A 21 20.01 0.47 5.23
CA SER A 21 20.10 1.60 4.28
C SER A 21 18.71 2.18 3.98
N THR A 22 17.73 1.32 3.70
CA THR A 22 16.34 1.72 3.45
C THR A 22 15.75 2.48 4.66
N ALA A 23 15.96 1.97 5.86
CA ALA A 23 15.47 2.62 7.08
C ALA A 23 16.12 4.01 7.29
N GLN A 24 17.39 4.14 6.96
CA GLN A 24 18.09 5.42 7.04
C GLN A 24 17.59 6.42 6.01
N GLU A 25 17.40 6.01 4.75
CA GLU A 25 16.84 6.85 3.68
C GLU A 25 15.44 7.36 4.02
N VAL A 26 14.57 6.48 4.55
CA VAL A 26 13.24 6.86 5.03
C VAL A 26 13.33 7.86 6.17
N LYS A 27 14.20 7.62 7.16
CA LYS A 27 14.40 8.52 8.31
C LYS A 27 14.87 9.92 7.87
N GLU A 28 15.80 9.99 6.92
CA GLU A 28 16.29 11.26 6.38
C GLU A 28 15.20 11.97 5.55
N ALA A 29 14.43 11.24 4.73
CA ALA A 29 13.32 11.79 3.98
C ALA A 29 12.27 12.40 4.92
N VAL A 30 11.91 11.71 5.99
CA VAL A 30 10.94 12.19 7.00
C VAL A 30 11.50 13.40 7.75
N LYS A 31 12.78 13.38 8.17
CA LYS A 31 13.41 14.49 8.89
C LYS A 31 13.46 15.77 8.07
N ASN A 32 13.64 15.67 6.75
CA ASN A 32 13.74 16.78 5.81
C ASN A 32 12.42 17.12 5.13
N THR A 33 11.29 16.70 5.70
CA THR A 33 9.96 16.96 5.13
C THR A 33 9.50 18.38 5.45
N ASP A 34 9.32 19.18 4.41
CA ASP A 34 8.52 20.42 4.45
C ASP A 34 7.11 20.06 4.00
N ILE A 35 6.22 19.82 4.97
CA ILE A 35 4.86 19.32 4.74
C ILE A 35 4.13 20.13 3.67
N LYS A 36 4.19 21.47 3.74
CA LYS A 36 3.48 22.34 2.80
C LYS A 36 4.02 22.22 1.37
N LYS A 37 5.34 22.19 1.23
CA LYS A 37 6.02 22.05 -0.06
C LYS A 37 5.81 20.65 -0.64
N ASP A 38 5.93 19.61 0.19
CA ASP A 38 5.82 18.23 -0.24
C ASP A 38 4.37 17.85 -0.59
N VAL A 39 3.36 18.39 0.11
CA VAL A 39 1.95 18.24 -0.26
C VAL A 39 1.65 18.93 -1.60
N ASN A 40 2.17 20.14 -1.85
CA ASN A 40 1.98 20.80 -3.14
C ASN A 40 2.67 20.03 -4.29
N ALA A 41 3.88 19.51 -4.06
CA ALA A 41 4.57 18.67 -5.02
C ALA A 41 3.79 17.37 -5.31
N THR A 42 3.23 16.74 -4.27
CA THR A 42 2.39 15.55 -4.39
C THR A 42 1.12 15.84 -5.20
N LYS A 43 0.46 16.97 -4.94
CA LYS A 43 -0.73 17.38 -5.71
C LYS A 43 -0.42 17.59 -7.19
N GLY A 44 0.67 18.28 -7.50
CA GLY A 44 1.15 18.45 -8.88
C GLY A 44 1.46 17.12 -9.57
N PHE A 45 2.16 16.22 -8.86
CA PHE A 45 2.47 14.89 -9.34
C PHE A 45 1.20 14.05 -9.62
N ILE A 46 0.22 14.04 -8.69
CA ILE A 46 -1.04 13.32 -8.88
C ILE A 46 -1.76 13.83 -10.14
N SER A 47 -1.81 15.15 -10.36
CA SER A 47 -2.41 15.71 -11.57
C SER A 47 -1.72 15.21 -12.85
N ASN A 48 -0.39 15.15 -12.85
CA ASN A 48 0.40 14.66 -13.99
C ASN A 48 0.20 13.14 -14.19
N LEU A 49 0.18 12.37 -13.10
CA LEU A 49 -0.08 10.93 -13.14
C LEU A 49 -1.39 10.58 -13.83
N PHE A 50 -2.45 11.37 -13.63
CA PHE A 50 -3.72 11.13 -14.32
C PHE A 50 -3.73 11.61 -15.77
N LYS A 51 -2.87 12.55 -16.14
CA LYS A 51 -2.72 13.01 -17.54
C LYS A 51 -1.85 12.07 -18.37
N ASN A 52 -0.75 11.61 -17.80
CA ASN A 52 0.27 10.81 -18.48
C ASN A 52 0.72 9.62 -17.61
N PRO A 53 -0.18 8.66 -17.29
CA PRO A 53 0.07 7.65 -16.26
C PRO A 53 1.28 6.76 -16.56
N VAL A 54 1.47 6.34 -17.80
CA VAL A 54 2.58 5.45 -18.17
C VAL A 54 3.91 6.16 -18.02
N GLN A 55 4.04 7.38 -18.57
CA GLN A 55 5.26 8.16 -18.53
C GLN A 55 5.69 8.51 -17.09
N GLU A 56 4.73 8.92 -16.25
CA GLU A 56 5.02 9.24 -14.84
C GLU A 56 5.46 8.00 -14.05
N ILE A 57 4.82 6.86 -14.27
CA ILE A 57 5.19 5.59 -13.64
C ILE A 57 6.60 5.15 -14.10
N GLU A 58 6.91 5.24 -15.38
CA GLU A 58 8.25 4.93 -15.90
C GLU A 58 9.31 5.87 -15.31
N THR A 59 8.99 7.14 -15.17
CA THR A 59 9.87 8.14 -14.56
C THR A 59 10.18 7.77 -13.11
N VAL A 60 9.17 7.42 -12.33
CA VAL A 60 9.33 6.98 -10.92
C VAL A 60 10.15 5.70 -10.84
N ALA A 61 9.80 4.69 -11.63
CA ALA A 61 10.45 3.38 -11.60
C ALA A 61 11.93 3.44 -12.04
N ASN A 62 12.31 4.43 -12.83
CA ASN A 62 13.69 4.62 -13.34
C ASN A 62 14.48 5.70 -12.59
N SER A 63 13.86 6.39 -11.65
CA SER A 63 14.49 7.48 -10.91
C SER A 63 14.87 7.06 -9.49
N SER A 64 16.09 7.39 -9.07
CA SER A 64 16.55 7.29 -7.68
C SER A 64 16.36 8.59 -6.89
N LYS A 65 15.50 9.51 -7.38
CA LYS A 65 15.33 10.83 -6.73
C LYS A 65 14.56 10.72 -5.43
N ASN A 66 15.11 11.27 -4.36
CA ASN A 66 14.47 11.40 -3.03
C ASN A 66 13.10 12.11 -3.09
N GLN A 67 12.83 12.88 -4.15
CA GLN A 67 11.53 13.53 -4.34
C GLN A 67 10.37 12.53 -4.43
N PHE A 68 10.54 11.42 -5.16
CA PHE A 68 9.48 10.40 -5.29
C PHE A 68 9.28 9.64 -3.99
N LEU A 69 10.34 9.41 -3.22
CA LEU A 69 10.21 8.85 -1.88
C LEU A 69 9.37 9.75 -0.95
N LYS A 70 9.60 11.06 -0.98
CA LYS A 70 8.79 12.02 -0.21
C LYS A 70 7.33 12.00 -0.64
N ILE A 71 7.04 11.99 -1.95
CA ILE A 71 5.69 11.85 -2.47
C ILE A 71 5.04 10.55 -1.99
N ALA A 72 5.76 9.43 -2.06
CA ALA A 72 5.26 8.14 -1.58
C ALA A 72 4.95 8.14 -0.08
N ILE A 73 5.79 8.78 0.74
CA ILE A 73 5.56 8.94 2.18
C ILE A 73 4.29 9.77 2.43
N VAL A 74 4.10 10.90 1.74
CA VAL A 74 2.89 11.72 1.86
C VAL A 74 1.65 10.92 1.48
N VAL A 75 1.69 10.21 0.35
CA VAL A 75 0.59 9.34 -0.12
C VAL A 75 0.27 8.25 0.91
N LEU A 76 1.30 7.61 1.47
CA LEU A 76 1.15 6.58 2.49
C LEU A 76 0.49 7.13 3.76
N VAL A 77 0.94 8.29 4.23
CA VAL A 77 0.35 8.96 5.41
C VAL A 77 -1.12 9.29 5.15
N ILE A 78 -1.45 9.86 3.99
CA ILE A 78 -2.85 10.16 3.62
C ILE A 78 -3.68 8.87 3.64
N TRP A 79 -3.16 7.78 3.09
CA TRP A 79 -3.86 6.49 3.07
C TRP A 79 -4.14 5.97 4.47
N LEU A 80 -3.12 5.94 5.35
CA LEU A 80 -3.26 5.47 6.72
C LEU A 80 -4.24 6.32 7.53
N VAL A 81 -4.19 7.64 7.37
CA VAL A 81 -5.13 8.56 8.04
C VAL A 81 -6.55 8.34 7.51
N ALA A 82 -6.74 8.23 6.20
CA ALA A 82 -8.05 7.98 5.62
C ALA A 82 -8.65 6.65 6.08
N THR A 83 -7.84 5.56 6.09
CA THR A 83 -8.27 4.24 6.58
C THR A 83 -8.61 4.27 8.08
N PHE A 84 -7.80 4.95 8.89
CA PHE A 84 -8.06 5.11 10.32
C PHE A 84 -9.38 5.85 10.57
N ILE A 85 -9.59 7.00 9.90
CA ILE A 85 -10.81 7.79 10.05
C ILE A 85 -12.03 6.99 9.56
N GLY A 86 -11.91 6.28 8.42
CA GLY A 86 -12.98 5.43 7.89
C GLY A 86 -13.43 4.39 8.91
N GLU A 87 -12.48 3.65 9.51
CA GLU A 87 -12.80 2.64 10.51
C GLU A 87 -13.46 3.24 11.77
N VAL A 88 -13.00 4.41 12.20
CA VAL A 88 -13.63 5.14 13.33
C VAL A 88 -15.06 5.52 12.98
N ILE A 89 -15.31 5.99 11.75
CA ILE A 89 -16.68 6.31 11.29
C ILE A 89 -17.57 5.07 11.33
N ASP A 90 -17.10 3.92 10.81
CA ASP A 90 -17.84 2.65 10.78
C ASP A 90 -18.19 2.17 12.20
N ILE A 91 -17.25 2.32 13.13
CA ILE A 91 -17.50 2.02 14.55
C ILE A 91 -18.62 2.92 15.10
N PHE A 92 -18.56 4.23 14.89
CA PHE A 92 -19.57 5.18 15.36
C PHE A 92 -20.94 4.89 14.74
N GLN A 93 -21.01 4.61 13.45
CA GLN A 93 -22.27 4.26 12.78
C GLN A 93 -22.86 2.96 13.35
N SER A 94 -22.03 1.93 13.59
CA SER A 94 -22.46 0.69 14.21
C SER A 94 -23.00 0.90 15.61
N TYR A 95 -22.40 1.80 16.41
CA TYR A 95 -22.92 2.15 17.74
C TYR A 95 -24.27 2.85 17.71
N SER A 96 -24.52 3.72 16.74
CA SER A 96 -25.81 4.41 16.65
C SER A 96 -26.98 3.46 16.37
N TYR A 97 -26.73 2.32 15.72
CA TYR A 97 -27.73 1.26 15.51
C TYR A 97 -27.93 0.35 16.75
N VAL A 98 -26.89 0.15 17.56
CA VAL A 98 -26.91 -0.79 18.70
C VAL A 98 -27.34 -0.11 20.01
N SER A 99 -27.22 1.21 20.12
CA SER A 99 -27.61 1.95 21.36
C SER A 99 -29.09 1.92 21.68
N SER A 100 -29.94 1.43 20.80
CA SER A 100 -31.36 1.20 21.04
C SER A 100 -31.68 -0.12 21.76
N LEU A 101 -30.69 -1.02 21.93
CA LEU A 101 -30.84 -2.33 22.58
C LEU A 101 -29.91 -2.42 23.78
N TYR A 102 -30.48 -2.61 24.95
CA TYR A 102 -29.81 -2.82 26.25
C TYR A 102 -28.64 -3.81 26.14
N THR A 103 -27.40 -3.30 26.02
CA THR A 103 -26.22 -4.16 26.03
C THR A 103 -25.69 -4.32 27.46
N SER A 104 -25.43 -5.58 27.87
CA SER A 104 -24.77 -5.84 29.14
C SER A 104 -23.35 -5.25 29.15
N PHE A 105 -22.83 -4.90 30.35
CA PHE A 105 -21.48 -4.38 30.51
C PHE A 105 -20.39 -5.29 29.88
N GLY A 106 -20.58 -6.61 29.95
CA GLY A 106 -19.68 -7.57 29.30
C GLY A 106 -19.69 -7.49 27.78
N THR A 107 -20.87 -7.27 27.18
CA THR A 107 -20.98 -7.06 25.71
C THR A 107 -20.32 -5.74 25.30
N PHE A 108 -20.49 -4.69 26.12
CA PHE A 108 -19.81 -3.41 25.89
C PHE A 108 -18.30 -3.56 25.89
N LEU A 109 -17.69 -4.22 26.89
CA LEU A 109 -16.26 -4.45 26.97
C LEU A 109 -15.74 -5.26 25.77
N LYS A 110 -16.42 -6.37 25.44
CA LYS A 110 -16.05 -7.21 24.28
C LYS A 110 -16.08 -6.41 22.97
N ASN A 111 -17.11 -5.61 22.76
CA ASN A 111 -17.22 -4.77 21.57
C ASN A 111 -16.12 -3.70 21.53
N SER A 112 -15.78 -3.09 22.67
CA SER A 112 -14.70 -2.10 22.76
C SER A 112 -13.35 -2.69 22.38
N VAL A 113 -13.02 -3.88 22.86
CA VAL A 113 -11.78 -4.59 22.48
C VAL A 113 -11.78 -4.92 21.00
N ASN A 114 -12.88 -5.44 20.45
CA ASN A 114 -13.00 -5.75 19.04
C ASN A 114 -12.83 -4.50 18.16
N ASN A 115 -13.39 -3.36 18.57
CA ASN A 115 -13.27 -2.10 17.86
C ASN A 115 -11.82 -1.59 17.82
N VAL A 116 -11.09 -1.67 18.95
CA VAL A 116 -9.66 -1.33 18.97
C VAL A 116 -8.86 -2.23 18.04
N LEU A 117 -9.12 -3.55 18.06
CA LEU A 117 -8.49 -4.50 17.17
C LEU A 117 -8.81 -4.22 15.70
N SER A 118 -10.05 -3.83 15.38
CA SER A 118 -10.48 -3.46 14.03
C SER A 118 -9.69 -2.25 13.51
N VAL A 119 -9.58 -1.18 14.30
CA VAL A 119 -8.77 0.00 13.95
C VAL A 119 -7.30 -0.37 13.71
N ILE A 120 -6.70 -1.19 14.59
CA ILE A 120 -5.32 -1.65 14.42
C ILE A 120 -5.18 -2.44 13.12
N LYS A 121 -6.08 -3.37 12.83
CA LYS A 121 -6.09 -4.15 11.59
C LYS A 121 -6.24 -3.26 10.36
N ALA A 122 -7.13 -2.29 10.38
CA ALA A 122 -7.36 -1.36 9.27
C ALA A 122 -6.10 -0.56 8.89
N VAL A 123 -5.27 -0.20 9.87
CA VAL A 123 -4.02 0.53 9.64
C VAL A 123 -2.87 -0.41 9.23
N ILE A 124 -2.76 -1.58 9.86
CA ILE A 124 -1.66 -2.52 9.60
C ILE A 124 -1.83 -3.23 8.24
N THR A 125 -3.06 -3.59 7.87
CA THR A 125 -3.32 -4.38 6.64
C THR A 125 -2.78 -3.72 5.36
N PRO A 126 -3.03 -2.43 5.07
CA PRO A 126 -2.46 -1.78 3.89
C PRO A 126 -0.92 -1.73 3.92
N LEU A 127 -0.32 -1.48 5.08
CA LEU A 127 1.15 -1.49 5.24
C LEU A 127 1.73 -2.87 4.94
N LEU A 128 1.17 -3.91 5.55
CA LEU A 128 1.61 -5.27 5.34
C LEU A 128 1.44 -5.69 3.87
N SER A 129 0.32 -5.34 3.24
CA SER A 129 0.07 -5.60 1.82
C SER A 129 1.11 -4.93 0.91
N LEU A 130 1.52 -3.70 1.22
CA LEU A 130 2.57 -3.00 0.48
C LEU A 130 3.93 -3.66 0.65
N VAL A 131 4.30 -4.02 1.89
CA VAL A 131 5.57 -4.70 2.18
C VAL A 131 5.64 -6.05 1.47
N VAL A 132 4.57 -6.86 1.55
CA VAL A 132 4.48 -8.17 0.89
C VAL A 132 4.60 -8.02 -0.62
N LEU A 133 3.82 -7.13 -1.23
CA LEU A 133 3.87 -6.93 -2.69
C LEU A 133 5.24 -6.42 -3.14
N SER A 134 5.81 -5.46 -2.42
CA SER A 134 7.15 -4.91 -2.71
C SER A 134 8.22 -5.99 -2.57
N GLY A 135 8.12 -6.85 -1.55
CA GLY A 135 9.01 -7.98 -1.34
C GLY A 135 8.94 -9.01 -2.48
N ILE A 136 7.73 -9.41 -2.88
CA ILE A 136 7.55 -10.35 -4.00
C ILE A 136 8.14 -9.78 -5.29
N VAL A 137 7.82 -8.52 -5.62
CA VAL A 137 8.34 -7.86 -6.83
C VAL A 137 9.87 -7.75 -6.78
N TYR A 138 10.43 -7.38 -5.64
CA TYR A 138 11.88 -7.28 -5.45
C TYR A 138 12.59 -8.63 -5.61
N LEU A 139 12.06 -9.69 -4.98
CA LEU A 139 12.67 -11.04 -5.03
C LEU A 139 12.57 -11.69 -6.40
N MET A 140 11.50 -11.45 -7.13
CA MET A 140 11.32 -12.02 -8.48
C MET A 140 12.06 -11.25 -9.58
N LYS A 141 12.69 -10.14 -9.24
CA LYS A 141 13.51 -9.36 -10.16
C LYS A 141 14.87 -10.01 -10.35
N LYS A 142 15.23 -10.33 -11.60
CA LYS A 142 16.53 -10.92 -11.95
C LYS A 142 17.69 -9.92 -11.80
N ASP A 143 17.45 -8.66 -12.10
CA ASP A 143 18.46 -7.60 -12.02
C ASP A 143 18.29 -6.79 -10.73
N LYS A 144 19.22 -6.94 -9.80
CA LYS A 144 19.23 -6.26 -8.49
C LYS A 144 19.72 -4.80 -8.53
N LYS A 145 19.86 -4.19 -9.72
CA LYS A 145 20.37 -2.81 -9.85
C LYS A 145 19.50 -1.75 -9.18
N LYS A 146 18.20 -2.03 -8.99
CA LYS A 146 17.28 -1.09 -8.34
C LYS A 146 17.07 -1.51 -6.88
N PRO A 147 17.33 -0.64 -5.89
CA PRO A 147 17.18 -0.95 -4.47
C PRO A 147 15.72 -1.20 -4.09
N PHE A 148 15.49 -1.91 -2.99
CA PHE A 148 14.15 -2.22 -2.48
C PHE A 148 13.29 -0.97 -2.27
N ILE A 149 13.90 0.12 -1.76
CA ILE A 149 13.18 1.38 -1.53
C ILE A 149 12.60 1.97 -2.82
N GLN A 150 13.30 1.85 -3.95
CA GLN A 150 12.79 2.31 -5.25
C GLN A 150 11.61 1.45 -5.71
N VAL A 151 11.66 0.14 -5.49
CA VAL A 151 10.54 -0.78 -5.79
C VAL A 151 9.34 -0.43 -4.94
N ALA A 152 9.52 -0.28 -3.62
CA ALA A 152 8.46 0.08 -2.69
C ALA A 152 7.83 1.45 -3.03
N THR A 153 8.67 2.46 -3.29
CA THR A 153 8.22 3.80 -3.73
C THR A 153 7.33 3.73 -4.97
N SER A 154 7.77 2.99 -5.98
CA SER A 154 7.02 2.84 -7.24
C SER A 154 5.67 2.14 -7.03
N ILE A 155 5.63 1.13 -6.15
CA ILE A 155 4.39 0.41 -5.81
C ILE A 155 3.43 1.31 -5.03
N VAL A 156 3.92 2.09 -4.06
CA VAL A 156 3.08 3.06 -3.32
C VAL A 156 2.45 4.08 -4.27
N ILE A 157 3.23 4.59 -5.22
CA ILE A 157 2.73 5.54 -6.22
C ILE A 157 1.68 4.90 -7.13
N ALA A 158 1.85 3.65 -7.55
CA ALA A 158 0.84 2.93 -8.32
C ALA A 158 -0.48 2.70 -7.53
N LYS A 159 -0.45 2.83 -6.20
CA LYS A 159 -1.63 2.73 -5.32
C LYS A 159 -2.36 4.06 -5.11
N ILE A 160 -1.91 5.17 -5.67
CA ILE A 160 -2.57 6.48 -5.55
C ILE A 160 -4.08 6.42 -5.86
N PRO A 161 -4.59 5.74 -6.90
CA PRO A 161 -6.03 5.65 -7.13
C PRO A 161 -6.78 5.01 -5.95
N VAL A 162 -6.23 3.97 -5.32
CA VAL A 162 -6.83 3.32 -4.13
C VAL A 162 -6.83 4.27 -2.93
N VAL A 163 -5.78 5.08 -2.78
CA VAL A 163 -5.71 6.12 -1.73
C VAL A 163 -6.79 7.17 -1.94
N LEU A 164 -7.01 7.61 -3.18
CA LEU A 164 -8.11 8.53 -3.50
C LEU A 164 -9.47 7.91 -3.19
N ALA A 165 -9.66 6.63 -3.49
CA ALA A 165 -10.89 5.92 -3.13
C ALA A 165 -11.10 5.90 -1.61
N ALA A 166 -10.05 5.62 -0.82
CA ALA A 166 -10.12 5.65 0.64
C ALA A 166 -10.46 7.05 1.19
N VAL A 167 -9.96 8.11 0.56
CA VAL A 167 -10.34 9.50 0.93
C VAL A 167 -11.79 9.79 0.57
N VAL A 168 -12.25 9.35 -0.59
CA VAL A 168 -13.63 9.57 -1.05
C VAL A 168 -14.62 8.77 -0.21
N SER A 169 -14.25 7.56 0.26
CA SER A 169 -15.10 6.75 1.12
C SER A 169 -15.40 7.42 2.48
N LEU A 170 -14.58 8.38 2.94
CA LEU A 170 -14.90 9.17 4.13
C LEU A 170 -16.22 9.95 4.01
N LEU A 171 -16.69 10.20 2.79
CA LEU A 171 -18.00 10.81 2.57
C LEU A 171 -19.17 9.92 3.02
N GLU A 172 -18.94 8.63 3.27
CA GLU A 172 -19.94 7.68 3.78
C GLU A 172 -20.46 8.07 5.16
N ILE A 173 -19.76 8.96 5.89
CA ILE A 173 -20.26 9.61 7.11
C ILE A 173 -21.62 10.30 6.91
N PHE A 174 -21.90 10.75 5.69
CA PHE A 174 -23.17 11.40 5.35
C PHE A 174 -24.32 10.41 5.09
N GLY A 175 -24.08 9.13 5.25
CA GLY A 175 -25.08 8.08 5.23
C GLY A 175 -24.97 7.06 4.09
N ASN A 176 -25.73 5.97 4.20
CA ASN A 176 -25.69 4.82 3.30
C ASN A 176 -26.00 5.12 1.84
N GLN A 177 -26.63 6.24 1.51
CA GLN A 177 -26.87 6.64 0.12
C GLN A 177 -25.55 6.95 -0.60
N VAL A 178 -24.56 7.47 0.12
CA VAL A 178 -23.24 7.83 -0.42
C VAL A 178 -22.46 6.56 -0.78
N TYR A 179 -22.62 5.46 -0.03
CA TYR A 179 -22.01 4.17 -0.32
C TYR A 179 -22.32 3.66 -1.75
N ARG A 180 -23.51 3.95 -2.28
CA ARG A 180 -23.88 3.57 -3.65
C ARG A 180 -23.01 4.24 -4.71
N ILE A 181 -22.38 5.36 -4.39
CA ILE A 181 -21.48 6.12 -5.28
C ILE A 181 -20.02 5.77 -4.98
N THR A 182 -19.64 5.70 -3.70
CA THR A 182 -18.25 5.45 -3.29
C THR A 182 -17.81 4.03 -3.62
N SER A 183 -18.70 3.04 -3.53
CA SER A 183 -18.36 1.64 -3.82
C SER A 183 -17.98 1.41 -5.29
N PRO A 184 -18.75 1.82 -6.31
CA PRO A 184 -18.32 1.72 -7.71
C PRO A 184 -17.04 2.51 -7.99
N PHE A 185 -16.88 3.69 -7.39
CA PHE A 185 -15.68 4.51 -7.50
C PHE A 185 -14.45 3.77 -6.95
N SER A 186 -14.58 3.09 -5.81
CA SER A 186 -13.52 2.29 -5.22
C SER A 186 -13.09 1.13 -6.12
N VAL A 187 -14.06 0.43 -6.74
CA VAL A 187 -13.78 -0.63 -7.72
C VAL A 187 -13.02 -0.06 -8.92
N PHE A 188 -13.47 1.06 -9.48
CA PHE A 188 -12.81 1.74 -10.59
C PHE A 188 -11.36 2.13 -10.24
N CYS A 189 -11.13 2.73 -9.08
CA CYS A 189 -9.79 3.07 -8.60
C CYS A 189 -8.90 1.84 -8.41
N SER A 190 -9.45 0.72 -7.96
CA SER A 190 -8.73 -0.55 -7.83
C SER A 190 -8.27 -1.11 -9.18
N VAL A 191 -9.11 -1.03 -10.21
CA VAL A 191 -8.77 -1.42 -11.58
C VAL A 191 -7.64 -0.54 -12.11
N ILE A 192 -7.76 0.79 -12.00
CA ILE A 192 -6.70 1.72 -12.43
C ILE A 192 -5.39 1.41 -11.70
N SER A 193 -5.44 1.21 -10.37
CA SER A 193 -4.24 0.86 -9.60
C SER A 193 -3.58 -0.44 -10.09
N THR A 194 -4.36 -1.43 -10.49
CA THR A 194 -3.84 -2.70 -11.04
C THR A 194 -3.16 -2.47 -12.39
N VAL A 195 -3.71 -1.63 -13.24
CA VAL A 195 -3.09 -1.21 -14.50
C VAL A 195 -1.79 -0.45 -14.26
N LEU A 196 -1.77 0.50 -13.31
CA LEU A 196 -0.55 1.21 -12.93
C LEU A 196 0.51 0.28 -12.36
N LEU A 197 0.13 -0.74 -11.56
CA LEU A 197 1.04 -1.78 -11.08
C LEU A 197 1.66 -2.58 -12.22
N TYR A 198 0.88 -2.90 -13.25
CA TYR A 198 1.40 -3.58 -14.44
C TYR A 198 2.50 -2.75 -15.11
N PHE A 199 2.27 -1.46 -15.37
CA PHE A 199 3.29 -0.58 -15.94
C PHE A 199 4.48 -0.35 -15.01
N THR A 200 4.23 -0.26 -13.70
CA THR A 200 5.28 -0.16 -12.69
C THR A 200 6.22 -1.36 -12.75
N MET A 201 5.68 -2.57 -12.77
CA MET A 201 6.48 -3.79 -12.84
C MET A 201 7.23 -3.88 -14.18
N LYS A 202 6.58 -3.53 -15.29
CA LYS A 202 7.22 -3.48 -16.61
C LYS A 202 8.45 -2.55 -16.60
N ALA A 203 8.30 -1.35 -16.04
CA ALA A 203 9.40 -0.39 -15.94
C ALA A 203 10.50 -0.82 -14.95
N LEU A 204 10.12 -1.46 -13.83
CA LEU A 204 11.08 -1.98 -12.85
C LEU A 204 11.90 -3.14 -13.40
N TYR A 205 11.31 -4.02 -14.18
CA TYR A 205 11.98 -5.17 -14.78
C TYR A 205 12.75 -4.82 -16.04
N GLY A 206 12.45 -3.68 -16.70
CA GLY A 206 13.03 -3.31 -17.98
C GLY A 206 12.71 -4.29 -19.10
N GLU A 207 11.63 -5.06 -18.93
CA GLU A 207 11.24 -6.09 -19.90
C GLU A 207 10.34 -5.49 -20.99
N LYS A 208 10.46 -6.05 -22.20
CA LYS A 208 9.51 -5.76 -23.28
C LYS A 208 8.17 -6.43 -22.97
N GLU A 209 7.09 -5.80 -23.43
CA GLU A 209 5.76 -6.37 -23.30
C GLU A 209 5.63 -7.60 -24.21
N ASP A 210 5.68 -8.77 -23.60
CA ASP A 210 5.50 -10.06 -24.26
C ASP A 210 4.66 -11.00 -23.39
N ASN A 211 4.32 -12.16 -23.94
CA ASN A 211 3.56 -13.18 -23.22
C ASN A 211 4.24 -13.67 -21.92
N ASN A 212 5.58 -13.60 -21.85
CA ASN A 212 6.33 -14.04 -20.68
C ASN A 212 6.20 -13.01 -19.55
N PHE A 213 6.21 -11.72 -19.88
CA PHE A 213 5.98 -10.66 -18.90
C PHE A 213 4.54 -10.72 -18.34
N ILE A 214 3.53 -10.92 -19.20
CA ILE A 214 2.13 -11.07 -18.77
C ILE A 214 1.97 -12.25 -17.81
N LYS A 215 2.56 -13.42 -18.12
CA LYS A 215 2.56 -14.59 -17.23
C LYS A 215 3.25 -14.28 -15.91
N LYS A 216 4.40 -13.60 -15.92
CA LYS A 216 5.14 -13.21 -14.73
C LYS A 216 4.33 -12.26 -13.84
N PHE A 217 3.68 -11.26 -14.44
CA PHE A 217 2.77 -10.38 -13.72
C PHE A 217 1.62 -11.14 -13.07
N ALA A 218 0.98 -12.06 -13.80
CA ALA A 218 -0.11 -12.88 -13.29
C ALA A 218 0.35 -13.77 -12.10
N ILE A 219 1.54 -14.35 -12.18
CA ILE A 219 2.12 -15.15 -11.09
C ILE A 219 2.37 -14.28 -9.86
N ILE A 220 2.97 -13.09 -10.01
CA ILE A 220 3.24 -12.17 -8.91
C ILE A 220 1.93 -11.78 -8.21
N MET A 221 0.93 -11.41 -8.99
CA MET A 221 -0.38 -11.03 -8.44
C MET A 221 -1.07 -12.24 -7.80
N GLY A 222 -0.97 -13.43 -8.39
CA GLY A 222 -1.49 -14.67 -7.82
C GLY A 222 -0.87 -14.97 -6.44
N ILE A 223 0.45 -14.95 -6.34
CA ILE A 223 1.17 -15.13 -5.06
C ILE A 223 0.74 -14.07 -4.05
N PHE A 224 0.67 -12.80 -4.46
CA PHE A 224 0.25 -11.71 -3.59
C PHE A 224 -1.16 -11.93 -3.03
N TYR A 225 -2.12 -12.32 -3.87
CA TYR A 225 -3.49 -12.58 -3.40
C TYR A 225 -3.59 -13.81 -2.50
N ILE A 226 -2.81 -14.87 -2.78
CA ILE A 226 -2.74 -16.06 -1.90
C ILE A 226 -2.19 -15.66 -0.52
N VAL A 227 -1.08 -14.93 -0.47
CA VAL A 227 -0.50 -14.46 0.79
C VAL A 227 -1.48 -13.56 1.54
N ARG A 228 -2.15 -12.64 0.86
CA ARG A 228 -3.17 -11.78 1.44
C ARG A 228 -4.35 -12.58 2.00
N PHE A 229 -4.81 -13.61 1.28
CA PHE A 229 -5.87 -14.51 1.74
C PHE A 229 -5.45 -15.24 3.01
N VAL A 230 -4.23 -15.80 3.05
CA VAL A 230 -3.69 -16.49 4.22
C VAL A 230 -3.63 -15.54 5.43
N ILE A 231 -3.08 -14.33 5.26
CA ILE A 231 -3.02 -13.31 6.31
C ILE A 231 -4.43 -12.96 6.81
N SER A 232 -5.37 -12.75 5.90
CA SER A 232 -6.77 -12.46 6.24
C SER A 232 -7.43 -13.60 7.01
N PHE A 233 -7.16 -14.84 6.60
CA PHE A 233 -7.68 -16.03 7.25
C PHE A 233 -7.18 -16.16 8.70
N PHE A 234 -5.87 -16.04 8.91
CA PHE A 234 -5.31 -16.07 10.27
C PHE A 234 -5.68 -14.85 11.10
N GLY A 235 -5.88 -13.68 10.49
CA GLY A 235 -6.33 -12.47 11.17
C GLY A 235 -7.78 -12.51 11.66
N MET A 236 -8.59 -13.45 11.17
CA MET A 236 -9.94 -13.70 11.70
C MET A 236 -9.96 -14.53 12.96
N TYR A 237 -8.88 -15.23 13.29
CA TYR A 237 -8.75 -16.09 14.48
C TYR A 237 -7.92 -15.47 15.62
N ILE A 238 -7.36 -14.25 15.41
CA ILE A 238 -6.69 -13.47 16.45
C ILE A 238 -7.59 -12.32 16.87
#